data_8fbfbb2d8c54793e4c785979ef24e557
#
_entry.id   8fbfbb2d8c54793e4c785979ef24e557
#
_cell.length_a   1.000
_cell.length_b   1.000
_cell.length_c   1.000
_cell.angle_alpha   90.00
_cell.angle_beta   90.00
_cell.angle_gamma   90.00
#
_symmetry.space_group_name_H-M   'P 1'
#
loop_
_entity.id
_entity.type
_entity.pdbx_description
1 polymer ?
#
loop_
_entity_poly.entity_id
_entity_poly.type
_entity_poly.pdbx_seq_one_letter_code
_entity_poly.pdbx_strand_id
1 'polypeptide(L)'
;MADRRIARPRPVLIGGVIVLSEMEPRIQCKVRDISEMGAGIEISADVNLPEEFDLVAEGIRRRCRMVWRSDTRVGVAFLFQTFLGDTRPIDA
;
A
#
# COMPACT_ATOMS: atom_id res chain seq x y z
N MET A 1 -4.94 23.61 -14.54
CA MET A 1 -4.85 23.37 -13.96
C MET A 1 -5.29 22.87 -12.80
N ALA A 2 -6.19 22.86 -12.54
CA ALA A 2 -6.70 22.40 -11.36
C ALA A 2 -6.40 21.01 -11.05
N ASP A 3 -6.00 20.32 -11.98
CA ASP A 3 -5.79 18.98 -11.72
C ASP A 3 -4.59 18.75 -10.91
N ARG A 4 -3.90 19.76 -10.56
CA ARG A 4 -2.79 19.53 -9.82
C ARG A 4 -3.12 18.94 -8.52
N ARG A 5 -4.33 19.05 -8.04
CA ARG A 5 -4.59 18.45 -6.81
C ARG A 5 -4.87 17.01 -7.00
N ILE A 6 -4.98 16.49 -8.14
CA ILE A 6 -5.16 15.09 -8.36
C ILE A 6 -3.82 14.42 -8.18
N ALA A 7 -3.75 13.44 -7.30
CA ALA A 7 -2.50 12.76 -7.05
C ALA A 7 -2.08 12.01 -8.30
N ARG A 8 -0.83 12.16 -8.68
CA ARG A 8 -0.33 11.48 -9.85
C ARG A 8 0.52 10.32 -9.44
N PRO A 9 0.24 9.13 -9.97
CA PRO A 9 1.07 7.97 -9.66
C PRO A 9 2.47 8.18 -10.19
N ARG A 10 3.45 7.85 -9.39
CA ARG A 10 4.83 7.90 -9.80
C ARG A 10 5.33 6.48 -9.91
N PRO A 11 5.99 6.10 -11.01
CA PRO A 11 6.54 4.76 -11.11
C PRO A 11 7.63 4.55 -10.09
N VAL A 12 7.62 3.41 -9.45
CA VAL A 12 8.64 3.03 -8.48
C VAL A 12 8.83 1.55 -8.61
N LEU A 13 9.76 1.01 -7.86
CA LEU A 13 9.92 -0.42 -7.80
C LEU A 13 10.43 -0.70 -6.39
N ILE A 14 9.51 -0.94 -5.49
CA ILE A 14 9.81 -1.06 -4.08
C ILE A 14 9.23 -2.35 -3.57
N GLY A 15 10.02 -3.08 -2.79
CA GLY A 15 9.48 -4.27 -2.14
C GLY A 15 8.55 -3.87 -1.02
N GLY A 16 7.50 -4.64 -0.85
CA GLY A 16 6.55 -4.39 0.21
C GLY A 16 6.00 -5.68 0.76
N VAL A 17 5.21 -5.54 1.81
CA VAL A 17 4.60 -6.67 2.48
C VAL A 17 3.16 -6.32 2.77
N ILE A 18 2.26 -7.25 2.47
CA ILE A 18 0.86 -7.10 2.80
C ILE A 18 0.60 -7.84 4.09
N VAL A 19 -0.05 -7.18 5.04
CA VAL A 19 -0.38 -7.77 6.33
C VAL A 19 -1.89 -7.87 6.41
N LEU A 20 -2.39 -9.09 6.49
CA LEU A 20 -3.82 -9.31 6.58
C LEU A 20 -4.25 -9.31 8.04
N SER A 21 -3.46 -9.92 8.89
CA SER A 21 -3.72 -9.91 10.33
C SER A 21 -2.44 -10.34 11.01
N GLU A 22 -2.42 -10.22 12.34
CA GLU A 22 -1.24 -10.62 13.07
C GLU A 22 -1.09 -12.13 13.07
N MET A 23 -2.15 -12.85 12.78
CA MET A 23 -2.12 -14.29 12.84
C MET A 23 -1.78 -14.95 11.53
N GLU A 24 -1.78 -14.21 10.46
CA GLU A 24 -1.55 -14.78 9.15
C GLU A 24 -0.19 -14.43 8.59
N PRO A 25 0.36 -15.28 7.75
CA PRO A 25 1.65 -14.96 7.15
C PRO A 25 1.57 -13.70 6.32
N ARG A 26 2.66 -12.99 6.26
CA ARG A 26 2.73 -11.79 5.44
C ARG A 26 2.94 -12.17 3.99
N ILE A 27 2.44 -11.35 3.11
CA ILE A 27 2.48 -11.62 1.68
C ILE A 27 3.44 -10.64 1.04
N GLN A 28 4.43 -11.16 0.34
CA GLN A 28 5.39 -10.31 -0.36
C GLN A 28 4.73 -9.68 -1.56
N CYS A 29 5.05 -8.45 -1.82
CA CYS A 29 4.52 -7.76 -2.99
C CYS A 29 5.55 -6.77 -3.50
N LYS A 30 5.27 -6.20 -4.66
CA LYS A 30 6.08 -5.13 -5.22
C LYS A 30 5.18 -3.93 -5.44
N VAL A 31 5.64 -2.78 -5.01
CA VAL A 31 4.92 -1.54 -5.26
C VAL A 31 5.45 -0.99 -6.56
N ARG A 32 4.57 -0.85 -7.54
CA ARG A 32 4.96 -0.45 -8.88
C ARG A 32 4.74 1.02 -9.16
N ASP A 33 3.80 1.63 -8.46
CA ASP A 33 3.62 3.06 -8.53
C ASP A 33 2.97 3.50 -7.24
N ILE A 34 3.10 4.76 -6.94
CA ILE A 34 2.60 5.28 -5.68
C ILE A 34 2.25 6.76 -5.84
N SER A 35 1.23 7.18 -5.14
CA SER A 35 0.85 8.58 -5.07
C SER A 35 0.41 8.84 -3.64
N GLU A 36 -0.03 10.06 -3.38
CA GLU A 36 -0.50 10.38 -2.05
C GLU A 36 -1.79 9.65 -1.72
N MET A 37 -2.55 9.27 -2.75
CA MET A 37 -3.85 8.69 -2.53
C MET A 37 -3.85 7.18 -2.57
N GLY A 38 -2.85 6.57 -3.16
CA GLY A 38 -2.85 5.13 -3.26
C GLY A 38 -1.65 4.60 -4.01
N ALA A 39 -1.70 3.34 -4.37
CA ALA A 39 -0.59 2.68 -5.02
C ALA A 39 -1.08 1.57 -5.91
N GLY A 40 -0.22 1.19 -6.85
CA GLY A 40 -0.42 -0.02 -7.64
C GLY A 40 0.60 -1.03 -7.18
N ILE A 41 0.17 -2.22 -6.86
CA ILE A 41 1.06 -3.26 -6.37
C ILE A 41 0.94 -4.50 -7.21
N GLU A 42 1.97 -5.32 -7.14
CA GLU A 42 2.01 -6.56 -7.90
C GLU A 42 2.17 -7.71 -6.93
N ILE A 43 1.37 -8.75 -7.09
CA ILE A 43 1.39 -9.92 -6.25
C ILE A 43 1.23 -11.14 -7.12
N SER A 44 1.36 -12.32 -6.52
CA SER A 44 1.12 -13.55 -7.26
C SER A 44 -0.36 -13.69 -7.57
N ALA A 45 -0.66 -14.29 -8.70
CA ALA A 45 -2.03 -14.40 -9.15
C ALA A 45 -2.89 -15.24 -8.22
N ASP A 46 -2.27 -16.16 -7.48
CA ASP A 46 -3.04 -17.04 -6.62
C ASP A 46 -3.29 -16.48 -5.24
N VAL A 47 -2.90 -15.27 -4.98
CA VAL A 47 -3.12 -14.66 -3.67
C VAL A 47 -4.51 -14.08 -3.61
N ASN A 48 -5.24 -14.40 -2.56
CA ASN A 48 -6.54 -13.81 -2.31
C ASN A 48 -6.40 -12.70 -1.29
N LEU A 49 -6.99 -11.56 -1.58
CA LEU A 49 -6.92 -10.42 -0.68
C LEU A 49 -8.31 -10.01 -0.23
N PRO A 50 -8.46 -9.62 1.02
CA PRO A 50 -9.72 -9.02 1.45
C PRO A 50 -9.82 -7.62 0.90
N GLU A 51 -10.95 -6.99 1.12
CA GLU A 51 -11.16 -5.65 0.62
C GLU A 51 -10.22 -4.64 1.27
N GLU A 52 -9.88 -4.83 2.51
CA GLU A 52 -8.95 -3.95 3.20
C GLU A 52 -7.81 -4.75 3.81
N PHE A 53 -6.64 -4.17 3.80
CA PHE A 53 -5.46 -4.80 4.37
C PHE A 53 -4.41 -3.72 4.58
N ASP A 54 -3.31 -4.09 5.24
CA ASP A 54 -2.23 -3.15 5.44
C ASP A 54 -1.11 -3.44 4.46
N LEU A 55 -0.51 -2.38 3.97
CA LEU A 55 0.65 -2.47 3.10
C LEU A 55 1.81 -1.82 3.82
N VAL A 56 2.91 -2.53 3.98
CA VAL A 56 4.10 -2.02 4.63
C VAL A 56 5.20 -1.91 3.60
N ALA A 57 5.72 -0.73 3.43
CA ALA A 57 6.83 -0.48 2.50
C ALA A 57 7.58 0.73 3.00
N GLU A 58 8.90 0.63 2.96
CA GLU A 58 9.77 1.75 3.31
C GLU A 58 9.47 2.35 4.68
N GLY A 59 9.19 1.48 5.64
CA GLY A 59 8.98 1.95 6.99
C GLY A 59 7.66 2.60 7.27
N ILE A 60 6.72 2.51 6.32
CA ILE A 60 5.41 3.08 6.50
C ILE A 60 4.39 1.98 6.37
N ARG A 61 3.45 1.93 7.32
CA ARG A 61 2.36 0.98 7.27
C ARG A 61 1.11 1.75 6.89
N ARG A 62 0.50 1.36 5.80
CA ARG A 62 -0.68 2.05 5.29
C ARG A 62 -1.86 1.11 5.28
N ARG A 63 -2.98 1.57 5.81
CA ARG A 63 -4.22 0.83 5.68
C ARG A 63 -4.78 1.12 4.32
N CYS A 64 -5.09 0.08 3.55
CA CYS A 64 -5.47 0.20 2.16
C CYS A 64 -6.81 -0.43 1.91
N ARG A 65 -7.52 0.11 0.93
CA ARG A 65 -8.73 -0.51 0.41
C ARG A 65 -8.47 -0.86 -1.04
N MET A 66 -8.78 -2.08 -1.42
CA MET A 66 -8.60 -2.51 -2.80
C MET A 66 -9.64 -1.83 -3.68
N VAL A 67 -9.16 -1.14 -4.72
CA VAL A 67 -10.03 -0.43 -5.64
C VAL A 67 -10.30 -1.26 -6.88
N TRP A 68 -9.28 -1.95 -7.35
CA TRP A 68 -9.44 -2.83 -8.51
C TRP A 68 -8.38 -3.91 -8.45
N ARG A 69 -8.62 -4.96 -9.19
CA ARG A 69 -7.64 -6.04 -9.28
C ARG A 69 -7.72 -6.70 -10.63
N SER A 70 -6.56 -7.04 -11.18
CA SER A 70 -6.47 -7.95 -12.29
C SER A 70 -5.43 -9.00 -11.86
N ASP A 71 -5.20 -10.00 -12.66
CA ASP A 71 -4.40 -11.15 -12.25
C ASP A 71 -3.35 -10.88 -11.18
N THR A 72 -2.33 -10.14 -11.50
CA THR A 72 -1.22 -9.92 -10.58
C THR A 72 -1.10 -8.47 -10.14
N ARG A 73 -2.02 -7.62 -10.56
CA ARG A 73 -1.94 -6.21 -10.22
C ARG A 73 -3.14 -5.79 -9.40
N VAL A 74 -2.89 -4.97 -8.41
CA VAL A 74 -3.93 -4.52 -7.50
C VAL A 74 -3.75 -3.02 -7.32
N GLY A 75 -4.85 -2.27 -7.47
CA GLY A 75 -4.83 -0.86 -7.16
C GLY A 75 -5.47 -0.64 -5.82
N VAL A 76 -4.83 0.13 -4.96
CA VAL A 76 -5.35 0.38 -3.62
C VAL A 76 -5.43 1.86 -3.35
N ALA A 77 -6.39 2.24 -2.53
CA ALA A 77 -6.50 3.58 -2.01
C ALA A 77 -6.02 3.55 -0.57
N PHE A 78 -5.27 4.57 -0.18
CA PHE A 78 -4.80 4.66 1.19
C PHE A 78 -5.88 5.26 2.07
N LEU A 79 -6.13 4.62 3.21
CA LEU A 79 -7.09 5.13 4.16
C LEU A 79 -6.40 5.93 5.26
N PHE A 80 -5.28 5.40 5.77
CA PHE A 80 -4.47 6.14 6.72
C PHE A 80 -3.13 5.43 6.81
N GLN A 81 -2.17 6.05 7.45
CA GLN A 81 -0.83 5.50 7.51
C GLN A 81 -0.18 5.74 8.87
N THR A 82 0.75 4.87 9.22
CA THR A 82 1.51 4.94 10.43
C THR A 82 2.97 4.75 10.08
N PHE A 83 3.82 5.61 10.57
CA PHE A 83 5.25 5.50 10.30
C PHE A 83 5.85 4.52 11.29
N LEU A 84 6.43 3.45 10.78
CA LEU A 84 7.02 2.44 11.62
C LEU A 84 8.41 2.86 12.02
N GLY A 85 8.81 2.44 13.20
CA GLY A 85 10.14 2.74 13.67
C GLY A 85 10.31 4.16 14.14
N ASP A 86 9.27 4.96 14.06
CA ASP A 86 9.34 6.33 14.49
C ASP A 86 8.97 6.36 15.94
N THR A 87 9.95 6.59 16.79
CA THR A 87 9.66 6.60 18.21
C THR A 87 9.57 8.00 18.75
N ARG A 88 9.61 9.00 17.92
CA ARG A 88 9.51 10.35 18.42
C ARG A 88 8.13 10.60 18.92
N PRO A 89 7.99 11.35 19.98
CA PRO A 89 6.67 11.73 20.44
C PRO A 89 6.02 12.56 19.37
N ILE A 90 4.82 12.27 19.09
CA ILE A 90 4.16 12.95 18.07
C ILE A 90 4.05 14.40 18.30
N ASP A 91 3.75 14.75 19.45
CA ASP A 91 3.56 16.11 19.69
C ASP A 91 4.74 16.80 20.11
N ALA A 92 5.79 16.19 20.13
CA ALA A 92 6.96 16.84 20.67
C ALA A 92 7.33 17.95 19.82
#